data_fa541a63edb4fbd60c4b3df937086727
#
_entry.id   fa541a63edb4fbd60c4b3df937086727
#
_cell.length_a   1.000
_cell.length_b   1.000
_cell.length_c   1.000
_cell.angle_alpha   90.00
_cell.angle_beta   90.00
_cell.angle_gamma   90.00
#
_symmetry.space_group_name_H-M   'P 1'
#
loop_
_entity.id
_entity.type
_entity.pdbx_description
1 polymer ?
#
loop_
_entity_poly.entity_id
_entity_poly.type
_entity_poly.pdbx_seq_one_letter_code
_entity_poly.pdbx_strand_id
1 'polypeptide(L)'
;MKRKGFTLIELLVVVAIIGILAAVGVVAYNGYTEAAKKKTMQHIHSSTVKIIAAELMKCQLGETHFFPTSKYGGKVSNSCGSSAAWRAGTARNGAYNSIAFKNPWKTSEFTIWEVTGRAGYFEKGKSIDTSSGNTVSLRSCWADGCDSSNRKLDTIVTD
;
A
#
# COMPACT_ATOMS: atom_id res chain seq x y z
N MET A 1 14.31 53.53 -31.80
CA MET A 1 13.71 52.18 -31.82
C MET A 1 12.26 52.27 -31.38
N LYS A 2 11.28 51.95 -32.25
CA LYS A 2 9.85 51.94 -31.90
C LYS A 2 9.58 50.65 -31.14
N ARG A 3 9.25 50.71 -29.84
CA ARG A 3 8.78 49.58 -29.04
C ARG A 3 7.35 49.25 -29.51
N LYS A 4 7.17 48.06 -30.08
CA LYS A 4 5.84 47.56 -30.38
C LYS A 4 5.23 47.09 -29.05
N GLY A 5 4.17 47.72 -28.58
CA GLY A 5 3.41 47.29 -27.42
C GLY A 5 2.47 46.13 -27.79
N PHE A 6 2.18 45.28 -26.83
CA PHE A 6 1.18 44.21 -26.97
C PHE A 6 -0.23 44.82 -27.06
N THR A 7 -1.06 44.29 -27.93
CA THR A 7 -2.47 44.70 -28.01
C THR A 7 -3.29 44.01 -26.92
N LEU A 8 -4.35 44.63 -26.46
CA LEU A 8 -5.24 44.10 -25.44
C LEU A 8 -5.89 42.79 -25.88
N ILE A 9 -6.19 42.66 -27.17
CA ILE A 9 -6.80 41.42 -27.74
C ILE A 9 -5.81 40.25 -27.76
N GLU A 10 -4.53 40.50 -28.05
CA GLU A 10 -3.51 39.45 -28.01
C GLU A 10 -3.37 38.87 -26.60
N LEU A 11 -3.41 39.71 -25.57
CA LEU A 11 -3.35 39.25 -24.19
C LEU A 11 -4.61 38.48 -23.81
N LEU A 12 -5.79 38.95 -24.21
CA LEU A 12 -7.07 38.32 -23.89
C LEU A 12 -7.20 36.92 -24.51
N VAL A 13 -6.77 36.74 -25.76
CA VAL A 13 -6.79 35.44 -26.44
C VAL A 13 -5.84 34.47 -25.76
N VAL A 14 -4.64 34.92 -25.37
CA VAL A 14 -3.66 34.06 -24.68
C VAL A 14 -4.20 33.56 -23.33
N VAL A 15 -4.77 34.42 -22.50
CA VAL A 15 -5.31 33.99 -21.20
C VAL A 15 -6.54 33.12 -21.35
N ALA A 16 -7.35 33.30 -22.38
CA ALA A 16 -8.48 32.40 -22.69
C ALA A 16 -8.01 31.00 -23.04
N ILE A 17 -7.00 30.88 -23.91
CA ILE A 17 -6.43 29.58 -24.29
C ILE A 17 -5.80 28.88 -23.07
N ILE A 18 -5.00 29.61 -22.28
CA ILE A 18 -4.39 29.03 -21.06
C ILE A 18 -5.48 28.59 -20.09
N GLY A 19 -6.55 29.34 -19.91
CA GLY A 19 -7.68 28.96 -19.05
C GLY A 19 -8.35 27.66 -19.46
N ILE A 20 -8.59 27.46 -20.77
CA ILE A 20 -9.18 26.23 -21.31
C ILE A 20 -8.22 25.05 -21.10
N LEU A 21 -6.94 25.21 -21.43
CA LEU A 21 -5.94 24.14 -21.29
C LEU A 21 -5.74 23.77 -19.82
N ALA A 22 -5.72 24.73 -18.91
CA ALA A 22 -5.62 24.49 -17.49
C ALA A 22 -6.82 23.70 -16.94
N ALA A 23 -8.04 24.05 -17.36
CA ALA A 23 -9.26 23.36 -16.92
C ALA A 23 -9.26 21.90 -17.32
N VAL A 24 -8.92 21.56 -18.56
CA VAL A 24 -8.82 20.17 -19.06
C VAL A 24 -7.65 19.45 -18.40
N GLY A 25 -6.51 20.12 -18.26
CA GLY A 25 -5.28 19.55 -17.70
C GLY A 25 -5.45 19.06 -16.26
N VAL A 26 -6.13 19.83 -15.41
CA VAL A 26 -6.36 19.46 -14.00
C VAL A 26 -7.20 18.19 -13.87
N VAL A 27 -8.26 18.04 -14.66
CA VAL A 27 -9.12 16.86 -14.62
C VAL A 27 -8.36 15.60 -15.06
N ALA A 28 -7.61 15.71 -16.17
CA ALA A 28 -6.80 14.59 -16.67
C ALA A 28 -5.69 14.20 -15.69
N TYR A 29 -5.02 15.17 -15.07
CA TYR A 29 -3.97 14.94 -14.08
C TYR A 29 -4.50 14.21 -12.84
N ASN A 30 -5.64 14.60 -12.32
CA ASN A 30 -6.26 13.94 -11.17
C ASN A 30 -6.61 12.47 -11.47
N GLY A 31 -7.17 12.18 -12.64
CA GLY A 31 -7.46 10.81 -13.07
C GLY A 31 -6.19 9.96 -13.19
N TYR A 32 -5.13 10.51 -13.77
CA TYR A 32 -3.84 9.83 -13.89
C TYR A 32 -3.20 9.53 -12.53
N THR A 33 -3.19 10.50 -11.61
CA THR A 33 -2.61 10.31 -10.27
C THR A 33 -3.36 9.27 -9.45
N GLU A 34 -4.68 9.21 -9.52
CA GLU A 34 -5.46 8.16 -8.86
C GLU A 34 -5.17 6.78 -9.46
N ALA A 35 -5.09 6.66 -10.78
CA ALA A 35 -4.72 5.41 -11.44
C ALA A 35 -3.30 4.95 -11.03
N ALA A 36 -2.34 5.88 -10.95
CA ALA A 36 -0.98 5.60 -10.52
C ALA A 36 -0.93 5.12 -9.07
N LYS A 37 -1.65 5.76 -8.14
CA LYS A 37 -1.76 5.34 -6.74
C LYS A 37 -2.36 3.94 -6.60
N LYS A 38 -3.41 3.63 -7.38
CA LYS A 38 -4.00 2.30 -7.43
C LYS A 38 -2.98 1.25 -7.87
N LYS A 39 -2.23 1.51 -8.94
CA LYS A 39 -1.16 0.61 -9.42
C LYS A 39 -0.06 0.43 -8.39
N THR A 40 0.35 1.51 -7.71
CA THR A 40 1.31 1.46 -6.61
C THR A 40 0.80 0.55 -5.49
N MET A 41 -0.48 0.67 -5.11
CA MET A 41 -1.05 -0.20 -4.07
C MET A 41 -1.09 -1.67 -4.47
N GLN A 42 -1.40 -1.98 -5.74
CA GLN A 42 -1.34 -3.34 -6.28
C GLN A 42 0.09 -3.91 -6.25
N HIS A 43 1.08 -3.08 -6.56
CA HIS A 43 2.50 -3.46 -6.46
C HIS A 43 2.91 -3.71 -5.01
N ILE A 44 2.56 -2.82 -4.08
CA ILE A 44 2.81 -2.96 -2.64
C ILE A 44 2.21 -4.28 -2.14
N HIS A 45 0.96 -4.59 -2.51
CA HIS A 45 0.32 -5.86 -2.15
C HIS A 45 1.15 -7.07 -2.60
N SER A 46 1.48 -7.12 -3.89
CA SER A 46 2.27 -8.24 -4.44
C SER A 46 3.66 -8.36 -3.81
N SER A 47 4.30 -7.24 -3.50
CA SER A 47 5.59 -7.20 -2.80
C SER A 47 5.45 -7.68 -1.36
N THR A 48 4.40 -7.28 -0.66
CA THR A 48 4.12 -7.71 0.72
C THR A 48 3.91 -9.22 0.80
N VAL A 49 3.10 -9.79 -0.10
CA VAL A 49 2.89 -11.26 -0.17
C VAL A 49 4.22 -11.99 -0.34
N LYS A 50 5.06 -11.51 -1.28
CA LYS A 50 6.39 -12.11 -1.53
C LYS A 50 7.31 -12.01 -0.32
N ILE A 51 7.32 -10.88 0.38
CA ILE A 51 8.13 -10.68 1.58
C ILE A 51 7.67 -11.64 2.68
N ILE A 52 6.37 -11.74 2.94
CA ILE A 52 5.84 -12.67 3.96
C ILE A 52 6.19 -14.11 3.61
N ALA A 53 6.00 -14.52 2.37
CA ALA A 53 6.35 -15.87 1.92
C ALA A 53 7.86 -16.15 2.06
N ALA A 54 8.71 -15.23 1.64
CA ALA A 54 10.16 -15.36 1.76
C ALA A 54 10.62 -15.42 3.22
N GLU A 55 10.02 -14.64 4.10
CA GLU A 55 10.33 -14.68 5.54
C GLU A 55 9.91 -16.01 6.18
N LEU A 56 8.75 -16.55 5.80
CA LEU A 56 8.29 -17.86 6.27
C LEU A 56 9.18 -19.00 5.77
N MET A 57 9.70 -18.91 4.54
CA MET A 57 10.64 -19.90 4.01
C MET A 57 11.94 -20.00 4.82
N LYS A 58 12.36 -18.95 5.52
CA LYS A 58 13.53 -18.99 6.42
C LYS A 58 13.38 -20.11 7.48
N CYS A 59 12.16 -20.29 7.98
CA CYS A 59 11.89 -21.36 8.94
C CYS A 59 12.10 -22.76 8.35
N GLN A 60 11.74 -22.96 7.08
CA GLN A 60 11.98 -24.23 6.37
C GLN A 60 13.48 -24.45 6.08
N LEU A 61 14.26 -23.38 5.97
CA LEU A 61 15.70 -23.43 5.78
C LEU A 61 16.49 -23.62 7.10
N GLY A 62 15.80 -23.74 8.23
CA GLY A 62 16.42 -23.98 9.54
C GLY A 62 16.76 -22.72 10.32
N GLU A 63 16.35 -21.55 9.86
CA GLU A 63 16.45 -20.32 10.65
C GLU A 63 15.52 -20.38 11.86
N THR A 64 15.95 -19.78 12.96
CA THR A 64 15.17 -19.80 14.20
C THR A 64 14.17 -18.65 14.28
N HIS A 65 14.36 -17.61 13.49
CA HIS A 65 13.54 -16.40 13.50
C HIS A 65 13.33 -15.84 12.10
N PHE A 66 12.20 -15.15 11.92
CA PHE A 66 11.86 -14.39 10.71
C PHE A 66 11.37 -12.98 11.11
N PHE A 67 11.37 -12.02 10.20
CA PHE A 67 11.12 -10.59 10.48
C PHE A 67 11.92 -10.08 11.70
N PRO A 68 13.27 -10.12 11.67
CA PRO A 68 14.07 -9.84 12.86
C PRO A 68 14.14 -8.37 13.26
N THR A 69 13.70 -7.45 12.39
CA THR A 69 13.80 -5.99 12.60
C THR A 69 12.45 -5.29 12.48
N SER A 70 12.22 -4.32 13.37
CA SER A 70 11.04 -3.47 13.36
C SER A 70 11.24 -2.23 12.47
N LYS A 71 10.20 -1.80 11.76
CA LYS A 71 10.17 -0.51 11.02
C LYS A 71 10.25 0.72 11.92
N TYR A 72 10.04 0.54 13.22
CA TYR A 72 10.18 1.60 14.23
C TYR A 72 11.55 1.58 14.93
N GLY A 73 12.45 0.68 14.50
CA GLY A 73 13.74 0.42 15.16
C GLY A 73 13.63 -0.70 16.20
N GLY A 74 14.74 -1.38 16.44
CA GLY A 74 14.82 -2.48 17.39
C GLY A 74 14.59 -3.86 16.77
N LYS A 75 14.78 -4.89 17.60
CA LYS A 75 14.62 -6.30 17.22
C LYS A 75 13.20 -6.76 17.54
N VAL A 76 12.64 -7.56 16.65
CA VAL A 76 11.36 -8.25 16.84
C VAL A 76 11.65 -9.74 16.96
N SER A 77 11.09 -10.38 17.97
CA SER A 77 11.27 -11.81 18.19
C SER A 77 10.09 -12.58 17.57
N ASN A 78 10.18 -12.86 16.29
CA ASN A 78 9.25 -13.77 15.61
C ASN A 78 9.92 -15.12 15.44
N SER A 79 9.69 -16.02 16.41
CA SER A 79 10.24 -17.36 16.40
C SER A 79 9.58 -18.23 15.32
N CYS A 80 10.34 -19.06 14.67
CA CYS A 80 9.87 -20.13 13.78
C CYS A 80 9.06 -21.22 14.49
N GLY A 81 8.94 -21.15 15.80
CA GLY A 81 8.12 -21.89 16.75
C GLY A 81 7.31 -23.08 16.26
N SER A 82 6.59 -23.66 17.15
CA SER A 82 6.20 -25.07 17.18
C SER A 82 5.06 -25.49 16.22
N SER A 83 4.20 -24.60 15.76
CA SER A 83 3.06 -24.99 14.90
C SER A 83 2.85 -24.03 13.73
N ALA A 84 2.23 -24.54 12.65
CA ALA A 84 1.87 -23.74 11.49
C ALA A 84 0.94 -22.55 11.86
N ALA A 85 -0.01 -22.77 12.76
CA ALA A 85 -0.89 -21.72 13.25
C ALA A 85 -0.13 -20.64 14.05
N TRP A 86 0.86 -21.03 14.84
CA TRP A 86 1.75 -20.07 15.52
C TRP A 86 2.56 -19.26 14.51
N ARG A 87 3.13 -19.90 13.49
CA ARG A 87 3.88 -19.22 12.42
C ARG A 87 3.00 -18.24 11.66
N ALA A 88 1.75 -18.60 11.36
CA ALA A 88 0.80 -17.68 10.71
C ALA A 88 0.52 -16.43 11.56
N GLY A 89 0.26 -16.60 12.85
CA GLY A 89 0.03 -15.48 13.79
C GLY A 89 1.25 -14.57 13.94
N THR A 90 2.44 -15.15 14.09
CA THR A 90 3.70 -14.41 14.22
C THR A 90 4.11 -13.76 12.89
N ALA A 91 3.84 -14.39 11.73
CA ALA A 91 4.09 -13.78 10.42
C ALA A 91 3.24 -12.53 10.21
N ARG A 92 1.97 -12.56 10.63
CA ARG A 92 1.10 -11.38 10.63
C ARG A 92 1.72 -10.24 11.45
N ASN A 93 2.10 -10.50 12.69
CA ASN A 93 2.71 -9.49 13.57
C ASN A 93 4.06 -9.01 13.04
N GLY A 94 4.86 -9.93 12.47
CA GLY A 94 6.12 -9.61 11.83
C GLY A 94 5.95 -8.69 10.62
N ALA A 95 5.00 -8.97 9.75
CA ALA A 95 4.67 -8.14 8.61
C ALA A 95 4.23 -6.73 9.04
N TYR A 96 3.33 -6.62 10.02
CA TYR A 96 2.91 -5.36 10.60
C TYR A 96 4.08 -4.55 11.16
N ASN A 97 4.96 -5.18 11.91
CA ASN A 97 6.07 -4.49 12.57
C ASN A 97 7.25 -4.18 11.65
N SER A 98 7.48 -4.94 10.59
CA SER A 98 8.72 -4.87 9.80
C SER A 98 8.54 -4.23 8.43
N ILE A 99 7.38 -4.36 7.80
CA ILE A 99 7.15 -3.84 6.45
C ILE A 99 6.75 -2.36 6.50
N ALA A 100 7.59 -1.51 5.88
CA ALA A 100 7.50 -0.05 5.98
C ALA A 100 6.94 0.64 4.73
N PHE A 101 6.14 -0.05 3.90
CA PHE A 101 5.51 0.60 2.75
C PHE A 101 4.55 1.71 3.16
N LYS A 102 4.68 2.87 2.51
CA LYS A 102 3.83 4.03 2.78
C LYS A 102 2.52 3.96 1.98
N ASN A 103 1.44 4.46 2.60
CA ASN A 103 0.15 4.57 1.95
C ASN A 103 0.23 5.60 0.80
N PRO A 104 -0.10 5.23 -0.46
CA PRO A 104 -0.02 6.14 -1.61
C PRO A 104 -0.95 7.38 -1.51
N TRP A 105 -1.98 7.33 -0.68
CA TRP A 105 -2.91 8.45 -0.46
C TRP A 105 -2.60 9.24 0.82
N LYS A 106 -1.94 8.61 1.80
CA LYS A 106 -1.56 9.22 3.08
C LYS A 106 -0.12 8.85 3.42
N THR A 107 0.84 9.57 2.84
CA THR A 107 2.28 9.25 2.94
C THR A 107 2.85 9.32 4.36
N SER A 108 2.14 9.93 5.30
CA SER A 108 2.48 9.89 6.73
C SER A 108 2.19 8.53 7.37
N GLU A 109 1.33 7.70 6.76
CA GLU A 109 0.90 6.42 7.30
C GLU A 109 1.55 5.24 6.56
N PHE A 110 1.70 4.10 7.26
CA PHE A 110 2.09 2.84 6.64
C PHE A 110 0.87 2.13 6.04
N THR A 111 1.11 1.34 4.97
CA THR A 111 0.05 0.55 4.32
C THR A 111 -0.41 -0.61 5.19
N ILE A 112 0.51 -1.32 5.84
CA ILE A 112 0.15 -2.50 6.64
C ILE A 112 -0.37 -2.07 7.99
N TRP A 113 -1.58 -2.51 8.30
CA TRP A 113 -2.29 -2.22 9.53
C TRP A 113 -2.77 -3.51 10.19
N GLU A 114 -2.58 -3.63 11.50
CA GLU A 114 -3.13 -4.74 12.27
C GLU A 114 -4.62 -4.52 12.55
N VAL A 115 -5.46 -5.46 12.18
CA VAL A 115 -6.87 -5.45 12.57
C VAL A 115 -7.01 -6.17 13.91
N THR A 116 -6.92 -5.41 14.98
CA THR A 116 -7.35 -5.88 16.30
C THR A 116 -8.87 -5.80 16.39
N GLY A 117 -9.57 -6.88 16.04
CA GLY A 117 -10.95 -7.13 16.46
C GLY A 117 -12.08 -6.24 15.93
N ARG A 118 -11.84 -5.26 15.06
CA ARG A 118 -12.89 -4.46 14.43
C ARG A 118 -13.06 -4.83 12.96
N ALA A 119 -13.94 -5.77 12.71
CA ALA A 119 -14.51 -5.94 11.38
C ALA A 119 -15.17 -4.62 10.95
N GLY A 120 -14.64 -3.97 9.88
CA GLY A 120 -15.37 -2.87 9.26
C GLY A 120 -14.58 -1.62 8.85
N TYR A 121 -13.38 -1.39 9.30
CA TYR A 121 -12.61 -0.22 8.85
C TYR A 121 -11.62 -0.57 7.73
N PHE A 122 -12.14 -0.63 6.51
CA PHE A 122 -11.32 -0.79 5.32
C PHE A 122 -11.07 0.57 4.69
N GLU A 123 -9.97 1.19 5.07
CA GLU A 123 -9.55 2.48 4.51
C GLU A 123 -8.76 2.30 3.21
N LYS A 124 -8.93 3.24 2.33
CA LYS A 124 -8.18 3.38 1.09
C LYS A 124 -6.66 3.44 1.36
N GLY A 125 -5.91 2.59 0.67
CA GLY A 125 -4.46 2.52 0.82
C GLY A 125 -3.97 1.73 2.04
N LYS A 126 -4.83 0.98 2.70
CA LYS A 126 -4.46 0.05 3.76
C LYS A 126 -4.42 -1.38 3.26
N SER A 127 -3.46 -2.13 3.78
CA SER A 127 -3.40 -3.58 3.68
C SER A 127 -3.66 -4.16 5.06
N ILE A 128 -4.63 -5.04 5.12
CA ILE A 128 -5.04 -5.70 6.35
C ILE A 128 -4.65 -7.15 6.24
N ASP A 129 -3.94 -7.65 7.23
CA ASP A 129 -3.60 -9.04 7.34
C ASP A 129 -4.38 -9.72 8.48
N THR A 130 -4.82 -10.92 8.20
CA THR A 130 -5.49 -11.80 9.17
C THR A 130 -4.82 -13.16 9.15
N SER A 131 -4.78 -13.83 10.29
CA SER A 131 -4.35 -15.22 10.36
C SER A 131 -5.48 -16.10 10.86
N SER A 132 -5.64 -17.27 10.25
CA SER A 132 -6.62 -18.27 10.67
C SER A 132 -6.01 -19.66 10.42
N GLY A 133 -5.94 -20.47 11.49
CA GLY A 133 -5.25 -21.75 11.41
C GLY A 133 -3.81 -21.56 10.94
N ASN A 134 -3.45 -22.23 9.86
CA ASN A 134 -2.12 -22.19 9.24
C ASN A 134 -2.03 -21.21 8.05
N THR A 135 -2.92 -20.21 7.96
CA THR A 135 -2.95 -19.28 6.84
C THR A 135 -2.78 -17.85 7.27
N VAL A 136 -2.09 -17.08 6.44
CA VAL A 136 -2.03 -15.61 6.50
C VAL A 136 -2.73 -15.05 5.27
N SER A 137 -3.78 -14.27 5.45
CA SER A 137 -4.51 -13.62 4.36
C SER A 137 -4.21 -12.13 4.35
N LEU A 138 -3.70 -11.64 3.24
CA LEU A 138 -3.45 -10.22 3.01
C LEU A 138 -4.53 -9.63 2.10
N ARG A 139 -5.21 -8.60 2.59
CA ARG A 139 -6.21 -7.83 1.84
C ARG A 139 -5.73 -6.41 1.67
N SER A 140 -5.62 -5.93 0.45
CA SER A 140 -5.24 -4.55 0.15
C SER A 140 -6.37 -3.82 -0.57
N CYS A 141 -6.67 -2.60 -0.13
CA CYS A 141 -7.80 -1.81 -0.57
C CYS A 141 -7.33 -0.53 -1.27
N TRP A 142 -7.94 -0.17 -2.40
CA TRP A 142 -7.65 1.07 -3.13
C TRP A 142 -8.85 2.01 -3.27
N ALA A 143 -9.95 1.71 -2.56
CA ALA A 143 -11.08 2.61 -2.32
C ALA A 143 -11.64 2.35 -0.92
N ASP A 144 -12.40 3.29 -0.41
CA ASP A 144 -13.10 3.13 0.85
C ASP A 144 -14.19 2.06 0.72
N GLY A 145 -14.44 1.33 1.81
CA GLY A 145 -15.36 0.19 1.84
C GLY A 145 -14.76 -1.13 1.39
N CYS A 146 -13.69 -1.14 0.60
CA CYS A 146 -12.92 -2.34 0.26
C CYS A 146 -13.75 -3.52 -0.29
N ASP A 147 -14.69 -3.24 -1.16
CA ASP A 147 -15.50 -4.27 -1.84
C ASP A 147 -14.66 -5.13 -2.80
N SER A 148 -15.27 -6.16 -3.41
CA SER A 148 -14.55 -7.10 -4.27
C SER A 148 -13.91 -6.46 -5.51
N SER A 149 -14.45 -5.34 -6.00
CA SER A 149 -13.93 -4.59 -7.15
C SER A 149 -12.76 -3.67 -6.80
N ASN A 150 -12.63 -3.34 -5.51
CA ASN A 150 -11.70 -2.34 -5.00
C ASN A 150 -10.61 -2.92 -4.07
N ARG A 151 -10.41 -4.24 -4.12
CA ARG A 151 -9.43 -4.94 -3.31
C ARG A 151 -8.67 -6.01 -4.06
N LYS A 152 -7.56 -6.43 -3.49
CA LYS A 152 -6.89 -7.70 -3.79
C LYS A 152 -6.76 -8.50 -2.51
N LEU A 153 -6.98 -9.80 -2.60
CA LEU A 153 -6.85 -10.75 -1.49
C LEU A 153 -5.96 -11.90 -1.95
N ASP A 154 -4.89 -12.14 -1.21
CA ASP A 154 -4.03 -13.31 -1.37
C ASP A 154 -3.90 -14.03 -0.04
N THR A 155 -3.73 -15.35 -0.08
CA THR A 155 -3.58 -16.20 1.10
C THR A 155 -2.28 -16.97 1.01
N ILE A 156 -1.51 -16.96 2.09
CA ILE A 156 -0.23 -17.67 2.24
C ILE A 156 -0.44 -18.78 3.26
N VAL A 157 -0.12 -20.00 2.89
CA VAL A 157 -0.18 -21.16 3.80
C VAL A 157 1.17 -21.31 4.49
N THR A 158 1.15 -21.56 5.79
CA THR A 158 2.33 -21.85 6.61
C THR A 158 2.35 -23.35 6.91
N ASP A 159 3.32 -24.05 6.37
CA ASP A 159 3.55 -25.47 6.61
C ASP A 159 4.33 -25.72 7.90
#